data_7d09820679d64d921afd21376483456c
#
_entry.id   7d09820679d64d921afd21376483456c
#
_cell.length_a   1.000
_cell.length_b   1.000
_cell.length_c   1.000
_cell.angle_alpha   90.00
_cell.angle_beta   90.00
_cell.angle_gamma   90.00
#
_symmetry.space_group_name_H-M   'P 1'
#
loop_
_entity.id
_entity.type
_entity.pdbx_description
1 polymer ?
#
loop_
_entity_poly.entity_id
_entity_poly.type
_entity_poly.pdbx_seq_one_letter_code
_entity_poly.pdbx_strand_id
1 'polypeptide(L)'
;MLHGNHEYKIREITRSYIENHFCEPNRISFLGAKCYIALEVTYKKKILAQWEIMAMHGSGGGRPERMFQQMKVDNYMDVFMCGHLHQKRYIPGESYQMDFGSGKVWRRPTHSINTGTFCEFL
;
A
#
# COMPACT_ATOMS: atom_id res chain seq x y z
N MET A 1 0.26 -9.18 -6.00
CA MET A 1 1.30 -8.33 -6.64
C MET A 1 0.65 -7.04 -7.11
N LEU A 2 1.34 -5.92 -6.99
CA LEU A 2 0.90 -4.62 -7.51
C LEU A 2 1.58 -4.33 -8.85
N HIS A 3 0.83 -3.68 -9.74
CA HIS A 3 1.33 -3.25 -11.05
C HIS A 3 2.16 -1.98 -10.90
N GLY A 4 3.39 -2.02 -11.36
CA GLY A 4 4.30 -0.89 -11.40
C GLY A 4 4.61 -0.43 -12.83
N ASN A 5 5.46 0.59 -12.92
CA ASN A 5 5.87 1.15 -14.21
C ASN A 5 6.72 0.19 -15.05
N HIS A 6 7.44 -0.73 -14.41
CA HIS A 6 8.24 -1.75 -15.11
C HIS A 6 7.36 -2.80 -15.78
N GLU A 7 6.35 -3.29 -15.09
CA GLU A 7 5.37 -4.26 -15.62
C GLU A 7 4.58 -3.64 -16.78
N TYR A 8 4.22 -2.35 -16.67
CA TYR A 8 3.58 -1.63 -17.75
C TYR A 8 4.47 -1.59 -19.01
N LYS A 9 5.76 -1.30 -18.84
CA LYS A 9 6.72 -1.24 -19.93
C LYS A 9 6.99 -2.61 -20.57
N ILE A 10 7.03 -3.67 -19.78
CA ILE A 10 7.12 -5.05 -20.28
C ILE A 10 5.91 -5.36 -21.16
N ARG A 11 4.69 -5.04 -20.70
CA ARG A 11 3.47 -5.22 -21.46
C ARG A 11 3.49 -4.46 -22.79
N GLU A 12 3.96 -3.22 -22.78
CA GLU A 12 4.06 -2.37 -23.97
C GLU A 12 5.00 -2.98 -25.01
N ILE A 13 6.15 -3.53 -24.56
CA ILE A 13 7.17 -4.12 -25.43
C ILE A 13 6.78 -5.52 -25.92
N THR A 14 6.31 -6.37 -25.00
CA THR A 14 6.07 -7.79 -25.28
C THR A 14 4.63 -8.10 -25.67
N ARG A 15 3.70 -7.16 -25.48
CA ARG A 15 2.25 -7.34 -25.59
C ARG A 15 1.73 -8.48 -24.70
N SER A 16 2.45 -8.78 -23.63
CA SER A 16 2.19 -9.86 -22.70
C SER A 16 1.83 -9.31 -21.33
N TYR A 17 0.90 -9.97 -20.64
CA TYR A 17 0.48 -9.59 -19.31
C TYR A 17 1.25 -10.42 -18.28
N ILE A 18 1.92 -9.76 -17.34
CA ILE A 18 2.69 -10.41 -16.29
C ILE A 18 1.80 -11.28 -15.38
N GLU A 19 0.53 -10.89 -15.22
CA GLU A 19 -0.45 -11.69 -14.47
C GLU A 19 -0.60 -13.10 -15.03
N ASN A 20 -0.66 -13.29 -16.35
CA ASN A 20 -0.86 -14.57 -16.99
C ASN A 20 0.40 -15.44 -16.94
N HIS A 21 1.57 -14.83 -17.02
CA HIS A 21 2.84 -15.57 -17.10
C HIS A 21 3.51 -15.79 -15.76
N PHE A 22 3.25 -14.92 -14.79
CA PHE A 22 3.89 -14.97 -13.49
C PHE A 22 2.91 -15.18 -12.34
N CYS A 23 1.84 -14.40 -12.28
CA CYS A 23 0.93 -14.45 -11.13
C CYS A 23 0.07 -15.71 -11.13
N GLU A 24 -0.59 -16.03 -12.22
CA GLU A 24 -1.46 -17.21 -12.31
C GLU A 24 -0.72 -18.54 -12.07
N PRO A 25 0.42 -18.83 -12.76
CA PRO A 25 1.15 -20.07 -12.52
C PRO A 25 1.68 -20.23 -11.10
N ASN A 26 1.99 -19.11 -10.44
CA ASN A 26 2.52 -19.10 -9.08
C ASN A 26 1.43 -18.87 -8.01
N ARG A 27 0.16 -18.83 -8.39
CA ARG A 27 -0.98 -18.58 -7.49
C ARG A 27 -0.84 -17.27 -6.71
N ILE A 28 -0.27 -16.25 -7.34
CA ILE A 28 -0.10 -14.91 -6.76
C ILE A 28 -1.27 -14.05 -7.21
N SER A 29 -1.99 -13.45 -6.25
CA SER A 29 -3.05 -12.51 -6.56
C SER A 29 -2.48 -11.24 -7.19
N PHE A 30 -2.96 -10.90 -8.38
CA PHE A 30 -2.65 -9.64 -9.04
C PHE A 30 -3.69 -8.59 -8.63
N LEU A 31 -3.24 -7.52 -7.98
CA LEU A 31 -4.09 -6.52 -7.34
C LEU A 31 -4.12 -5.16 -8.08
N GLY A 32 -3.52 -5.11 -9.28
CA GLY A 32 -3.45 -3.88 -10.06
C GLY A 32 -2.46 -2.85 -9.50
N ALA A 33 -2.69 -1.57 -9.78
CA ALA A 33 -1.78 -0.49 -9.37
C ALA A 33 -2.01 -0.01 -7.92
N LYS A 34 -3.18 -0.28 -7.36
CA LYS A 34 -3.59 0.08 -6.00
C LYS A 34 -4.50 -1.00 -5.44
N CYS A 35 -4.35 -1.31 -4.16
CA CYS A 35 -5.24 -2.24 -3.47
C CYS A 35 -5.51 -1.79 -2.03
N TYR A 36 -6.59 -2.33 -1.49
CA TYR A 36 -6.99 -2.22 -0.09
C TYR A 36 -7.01 -3.62 0.51
N ILE A 37 -6.41 -3.77 1.68
CA ILE A 37 -6.25 -5.05 2.36
C ILE A 37 -6.79 -4.88 3.78
N ALA A 38 -7.73 -5.72 4.17
CA ALA A 38 -8.12 -5.90 5.57
C ALA A 38 -7.32 -7.07 6.13
N LEU A 39 -6.51 -6.81 7.14
CA LEU A 39 -5.72 -7.82 7.84
C LEU A 39 -6.34 -8.07 9.21
N GLU A 40 -6.72 -9.31 9.49
CA GLU A 40 -7.26 -9.72 10.79
C GLU A 40 -6.35 -10.78 11.44
N VAL A 41 -6.03 -10.56 12.70
CA VAL A 41 -5.40 -11.58 13.53
C VAL A 41 -6.46 -12.17 14.45
N THR A 42 -6.70 -13.48 14.34
CA THR A 42 -7.72 -14.18 15.10
C THR A 42 -7.11 -15.27 15.95
N TYR A 43 -7.67 -15.47 17.13
CA TYR A 43 -7.38 -16.61 18.01
C TYR A 43 -8.67 -17.18 18.59
N LYS A 44 -8.88 -18.49 18.47
CA LYS A 44 -10.08 -19.18 18.94
C LYS A 44 -11.39 -18.48 18.51
N LYS A 45 -11.48 -18.07 17.24
CA LYS A 45 -12.61 -17.33 16.63
C LYS A 45 -12.82 -15.91 17.19
N LYS A 46 -11.91 -15.39 17.98
CA LYS A 46 -11.94 -13.99 18.44
C LYS A 46 -10.94 -13.17 17.63
N ILE A 47 -11.37 -12.02 17.15
CA ILE A 47 -10.49 -11.06 16.51
C ILE A 47 -9.65 -10.39 17.60
N LEU A 48 -8.33 -10.51 17.49
CA LEU A 48 -7.37 -9.90 18.41
C LEU A 48 -6.89 -8.54 17.90
N ALA A 49 -6.74 -8.40 16.60
CA ALA A 49 -6.31 -7.16 15.96
C ALA A 49 -6.80 -7.11 14.51
N GLN A 50 -7.05 -5.90 14.04
CA GLN A 50 -7.41 -5.61 12.65
C GLN A 50 -6.62 -4.41 12.18
N TRP A 51 -6.21 -4.44 10.92
CA TRP A 51 -5.58 -3.31 10.23
C TRP A 51 -6.17 -3.14 8.85
N GLU A 52 -6.42 -1.90 8.48
CA GLU A 52 -6.79 -1.50 7.13
C GLU A 52 -5.56 -0.94 6.45
N ILE A 53 -5.17 -1.56 5.35
CA ILE A 53 -3.94 -1.26 4.64
C ILE A 53 -4.28 -0.80 3.23
N MET A 54 -3.76 0.35 2.83
CA MET A 54 -3.74 0.78 1.44
C MET A 54 -2.34 0.58 0.89
N ALA A 55 -2.22 -0.15 -0.19
CA ALA A 55 -0.96 -0.36 -0.87
C ALA A 55 -1.04 0.08 -2.33
N MET A 56 0.01 0.74 -2.82
CA MET A 56 0.15 1.12 -4.22
C MET A 56 1.62 1.10 -4.65
N HIS A 57 1.84 0.92 -5.97
CA HIS A 57 3.21 1.03 -6.46
C HIS A 57 3.75 2.45 -6.31
N GLY A 58 2.91 3.44 -6.58
CA GLY A 58 3.31 4.83 -6.66
C GLY A 58 3.73 5.25 -8.07
N SER A 59 3.96 6.54 -8.25
CA SER A 59 4.37 7.13 -9.52
C SER A 59 5.10 8.46 -9.31
N GLY A 60 5.85 8.88 -10.31
CA GLY A 60 6.59 10.15 -10.28
C GLY A 60 7.88 10.09 -9.47
N GLY A 61 8.64 11.18 -9.51
CA GLY A 61 9.82 11.38 -8.69
C GLY A 61 9.51 12.26 -7.48
N GLY A 62 10.35 12.19 -6.47
CA GLY A 62 10.23 13.09 -5.33
C GLY A 62 10.42 12.38 -3.98
N ARG A 63 9.93 13.03 -2.93
CA ARG A 63 10.07 12.51 -1.57
C ARG A 63 8.89 11.60 -1.23
N PRO A 64 9.12 10.49 -0.51
CA PRO A 64 8.06 9.57 -0.07
C PRO A 64 6.93 10.27 0.69
N GLU A 65 7.25 11.32 1.44
CA GLU A 65 6.30 12.10 2.24
C GLU A 65 5.15 12.66 1.40
N ARG A 66 5.47 13.19 0.21
CA ARG A 66 4.46 13.75 -0.70
C ARG A 66 3.48 12.68 -1.18
N MET A 67 4.00 11.50 -1.52
CA MET A 67 3.16 10.38 -1.94
C MET A 67 2.22 9.95 -0.82
N PHE A 68 2.72 9.83 0.41
CA PHE A 68 1.89 9.49 1.56
C PHE A 68 0.84 10.55 1.87
N GLN A 69 1.16 11.83 1.71
CA GLN A 69 0.17 12.90 1.85
C GLN A 69 -0.97 12.70 0.84
N GLN A 70 -0.67 12.43 -0.41
CA GLN A 70 -1.70 12.15 -1.43
C GLN A 70 -2.53 10.91 -1.11
N MET A 71 -1.90 9.83 -0.62
CA MET A 71 -2.62 8.63 -0.22
C MET A 71 -3.60 8.88 0.93
N LYS A 72 -3.26 9.79 1.85
CA LYS A 72 -4.04 10.09 3.05
C LYS A 72 -5.22 11.04 2.81
N VAL A 73 -5.22 11.81 1.73
CA VAL A 73 -6.25 12.84 1.48
C VAL A 73 -7.66 12.25 1.49
N ASP A 74 -7.84 11.09 0.83
CA ASP A 74 -9.17 10.48 0.66
C ASP A 74 -9.29 9.11 1.35
N ASN A 75 -8.33 8.73 2.18
CA ASN A 75 -8.28 7.39 2.75
C ASN A 75 -7.96 7.42 4.25
N TYR A 76 -8.79 6.73 5.04
CA TYR A 76 -8.65 6.59 6.49
C TYR A 76 -8.17 5.17 6.82
N MET A 77 -6.87 4.90 6.57
CA MET A 77 -6.26 3.58 6.78
C MET A 77 -5.26 3.62 7.95
N ASP A 78 -4.99 2.46 8.53
CA ASP A 78 -3.95 2.29 9.55
C ASP A 78 -2.57 2.31 8.92
N VAL A 79 -2.43 1.67 7.74
CA VAL A 79 -1.15 1.49 7.07
C VAL A 79 -1.24 1.96 5.62
N PHE A 80 -0.30 2.79 5.22
CA PHE A 80 -0.08 3.21 3.85
C PHE A 80 1.23 2.63 3.36
N MET A 81 1.20 1.80 2.33
CA MET A 81 2.38 1.17 1.75
C MET A 81 2.58 1.64 0.32
N CYS A 82 3.81 1.99 -0.02
CA CYS A 82 4.18 2.28 -1.41
C CYS A 82 5.56 1.71 -1.75
N GLY A 83 5.79 1.53 -3.05
CA GLY A 83 7.08 1.23 -3.62
C GLY A 83 7.59 2.40 -4.45
N HIS A 84 8.06 2.13 -5.68
CA HIS A 84 8.53 3.07 -6.69
C HIS A 84 9.77 3.89 -6.32
N LEU A 85 9.76 4.58 -5.19
CA LEU A 85 10.91 5.32 -4.68
C LEU A 85 11.86 4.33 -4.00
N HIS A 86 13.10 4.26 -4.46
CA HIS A 86 14.07 3.25 -4.03
C HIS A 86 14.67 3.53 -2.63
N GLN A 87 14.04 4.38 -1.85
CA GLN A 87 14.45 4.70 -0.49
C GLN A 87 13.51 4.02 0.52
N LYS A 88 14.05 3.14 1.35
CA LYS A 88 13.28 2.60 2.47
C LYS A 88 12.95 3.72 3.45
N ARG A 89 11.68 3.88 3.77
CA ARG A 89 11.22 4.95 4.67
C ARG A 89 10.03 4.48 5.50
N TYR A 90 10.08 4.77 6.78
CA TYR A 90 8.95 4.62 7.69
C TYR A 90 8.62 5.98 8.31
N ILE A 91 7.36 6.35 8.28
CA ILE A 91 6.86 7.60 8.83
C ILE A 91 5.63 7.29 9.68
N PRO A 92 5.75 7.35 11.01
CA PRO A 92 4.59 7.28 11.89
C PRO A 92 3.77 8.56 11.75
N GLY A 93 2.47 8.45 12.02
CA GLY A 93 1.56 9.58 12.00
C GLY A 93 0.30 9.29 12.78
N GLU A 94 -0.62 10.21 12.74
CA GLU A 94 -1.90 10.12 13.40
C GLU A 94 -2.99 10.69 12.49
N SER A 95 -4.17 10.13 12.58
CA SER A 95 -5.40 10.70 12.05
C SER A 95 -6.40 10.88 13.17
N TYR A 96 -7.26 11.87 13.03
CA TYR A 96 -8.31 12.18 14.00
C TYR A 96 -9.66 12.11 13.28
N GLN A 97 -10.58 11.43 13.89
CA GLN A 97 -11.96 11.32 13.39
C GLN A 97 -12.91 11.80 14.48
N MET A 98 -13.85 12.66 14.11
CA MET A 98 -14.88 13.12 15.03
C MET A 98 -16.18 12.34 14.76
N ASP A 99 -16.74 11.81 15.82
CA ASP A 99 -18.11 11.31 15.82
C ASP A 99 -19.06 12.49 16.10
N PHE A 100 -19.78 12.92 15.09
CA PHE A 100 -20.72 14.04 15.20
C PHE A 100 -21.89 13.76 16.14
N GLY A 101 -22.26 12.49 16.35
CA GLY A 101 -23.35 12.12 17.25
C GLY A 101 -23.00 12.29 18.72
N SER A 102 -21.79 11.90 19.09
CA SER A 102 -21.31 11.96 20.49
C SER A 102 -20.36 13.12 20.77
N GLY A 103 -19.86 13.81 19.75
CA GLY A 103 -18.80 14.83 19.87
C GLY A 103 -17.43 14.27 20.25
N LYS A 104 -17.28 12.94 20.27
CA LYS A 104 -16.01 12.31 20.62
C LYS A 104 -15.02 12.38 19.47
N VAL A 105 -13.76 12.60 19.81
CA VAL A 105 -12.65 12.56 18.87
C VAL A 105 -11.86 11.27 19.10
N TRP A 106 -11.73 10.48 18.05
CA TRP A 106 -10.92 9.25 18.06
C TRP A 106 -9.56 9.56 17.44
N ARG A 107 -8.52 9.15 18.13
CA ARG A 107 -7.15 9.18 17.63
C ARG A 107 -6.82 7.82 17.04
N ARG A 108 -6.38 7.79 15.80
CA ARG A 108 -5.95 6.58 15.11
C ARG A 108 -4.48 6.73 14.72
N PRO A 109 -3.58 5.91 15.24
CA PRO A 109 -2.20 5.90 14.75
C PRO A 109 -2.17 5.43 13.29
N THR A 110 -1.30 6.02 12.49
CA THR A 110 -1.09 5.65 11.09
C THR A 110 0.38 5.34 10.83
N HIS A 111 0.63 4.41 9.93
CA HIS A 111 1.96 3.95 9.56
C HIS A 111 2.15 4.10 8.07
N SER A 112 3.12 4.91 7.64
CA SER A 112 3.45 5.08 6.22
C SER A 112 4.78 4.42 5.94
N ILE A 113 4.79 3.45 5.01
CA ILE A 113 5.93 2.59 4.73
C ILE A 113 6.25 2.64 3.24
N ASN A 114 7.43 3.16 2.91
CA ASN A 114 8.00 2.97 1.58
C ASN A 114 8.97 1.80 1.64
N THR A 115 8.65 0.74 0.89
CA THR A 115 9.40 -0.52 0.92
C THR A 115 10.78 -0.42 0.28
N GLY A 116 11.02 0.61 -0.54
CA GLY A 116 12.26 0.74 -1.29
C GLY A 116 12.34 -0.26 -2.43
N THR A 117 13.56 -0.63 -2.78
CA THR A 117 13.85 -1.65 -3.79
C THR A 117 14.61 -2.82 -3.17
N PHE A 118 14.44 -4.00 -3.76
CA PHE A 118 15.30 -5.16 -3.49
C PHE A 118 16.51 -5.22 -4.42
N CYS A 119 16.62 -4.29 -5.40
CA CYS A 119 17.79 -4.21 -6.25
C CYS A 119 18.94 -3.56 -5.46
N GLU A 120 20.06 -4.25 -5.35
CA GLU A 120 21.33 -3.65 -4.97
C GLU A 120 21.86 -2.94 -6.21
N PHE A 121 22.06 -1.64 -6.10
CA PHE A 121 22.82 -0.92 -7.12
C PHE A 121 24.30 -1.23 -6.88
N LEU A 122 24.83 -2.05 -7.75
CA LEU A 122 26.26 -2.30 -7.86
C LEU A 122 26.98 -1.05 -8.41
#